data_6a8bc23f1807b9d6461d4145ffe6b6de
#
_entry.id   6a8bc23f1807b9d6461d4145ffe6b6de
#
_cell.length_a   1.000
_cell.length_b   1.000
_cell.length_c   1.000
_cell.angle_alpha   90.00
_cell.angle_beta   90.00
_cell.angle_gamma   90.00
#
_symmetry.space_group_name_H-M   'P 1'
#
loop_
_entity.id
_entity.type
_entity.pdbx_description
1 polymer ?
#
loop_
_entity_poly.entity_id
_entity_poly.type
_entity_poly.pdbx_seq_one_letter_code
_entity_poly.pdbx_strand_id
1 'polypeptide(L)'
;DRVRAHGVTYKNCSSCSGSGQVTRITNTILGRMQSSSTCPSCGGSGQVISNRPSNSDSNGLVVEEQTVLVKIPAGVEDGMQLKVSGKGNDSVGDGVSGDLIVLIQEKEHPTLKREGNNLHFDLYISISDAVLGISKEIETVTGNVRIKLEPGIQSGKILRLRGKGCLLYTS
;
A
#
# COMPACT_ATOMS: atom_id res chain seq x y z
N ASP A 1 8.77 -6.35 8.50
CA ASP A 1 9.11 -4.93 8.81
C ASP A 1 10.37 -4.86 9.67
N ARG A 2 11.12 -3.79 9.52
CA ARG A 2 12.24 -3.49 10.40
C ARG A 2 11.73 -2.60 11.53
N VAL A 3 11.75 -3.14 12.73
CA VAL A 3 11.30 -2.44 13.94
C VAL A 3 12.48 -2.21 14.88
N ARG A 4 12.38 -1.20 15.72
CA ARG A 4 13.37 -0.93 16.73
C ARG A 4 13.39 -2.04 17.77
N ALA A 5 14.56 -2.63 18.02
CA ALA A 5 14.69 -3.68 19.02
C ALA A 5 14.41 -3.13 20.43
N HIS A 6 13.68 -3.90 21.24
CA HIS A 6 13.45 -3.55 22.62
C HIS A 6 14.78 -3.49 23.39
N GLY A 7 14.99 -2.42 24.15
CA GLY A 7 16.19 -2.21 24.96
C GLY A 7 17.35 -1.54 24.23
N VAL A 8 17.19 -1.08 23.00
CA VAL A 8 18.14 -0.20 22.32
C VAL A 8 18.12 1.16 23.00
N THR A 9 19.28 1.63 23.41
CA THR A 9 19.43 2.98 23.96
C THR A 9 20.42 3.79 23.13
N TYR A 10 20.13 5.05 22.96
CA TYR A 10 20.95 6.00 22.22
C TYR A 10 21.58 7.01 23.16
N LYS A 11 22.76 7.49 22.79
CA LYS A 11 23.43 8.61 23.47
C LYS A 11 23.90 9.65 22.45
N ASN A 12 24.03 10.88 22.86
CA ASN A 12 24.57 11.91 22.00
C ASN A 12 25.97 11.56 21.50
N CYS A 13 26.21 11.77 20.21
CA CYS A 13 27.53 11.54 19.63
C CYS A 13 28.55 12.49 20.25
N SER A 14 29.60 11.96 20.84
CA SER A 14 30.65 12.77 21.48
C SER A 14 31.46 13.59 20.47
N SER A 15 31.57 13.12 19.22
CA SER A 15 32.35 13.80 18.16
C SER A 15 31.67 15.07 17.64
N CYS A 16 30.35 15.15 17.69
CA CYS A 16 29.58 16.31 17.22
C CYS A 16 28.66 16.89 18.29
N SER A 17 28.73 16.39 19.53
CA SER A 17 27.87 16.82 20.65
C SER A 17 26.37 16.83 20.31
N GLY A 18 25.92 15.87 19.50
CA GLY A 18 24.54 15.74 19.08
C GLY A 18 24.13 16.52 17.86
N SER A 19 25.01 17.35 17.27
CA SER A 19 24.65 18.22 16.11
C SER A 19 24.56 17.49 14.78
N GLY A 20 25.11 16.28 14.68
CA GLY A 20 25.20 15.53 13.41
C GLY A 20 26.25 16.03 12.43
N GLN A 21 26.86 17.19 12.69
CA GLN A 21 27.84 17.82 11.83
C GLN A 21 29.12 18.17 12.58
N VAL A 22 30.25 18.13 11.91
CA VAL A 22 31.53 18.60 12.41
C VAL A 22 32.02 19.76 11.58
N THR A 23 32.41 20.82 12.26
CA THR A 23 32.96 22.02 11.61
C THR A 23 34.48 21.91 11.58
N ARG A 24 35.06 22.06 10.39
CA ARG A 24 36.51 22.16 10.20
C ARG A 24 36.85 23.58 9.82
N ILE A 25 37.81 24.12 10.56
CA ILE A 25 38.38 25.43 10.25
C ILE A 25 39.72 25.16 9.57
N THR A 26 39.84 25.59 8.30
CA THR A 26 41.08 25.51 7.54
C THR A 26 41.62 26.91 7.33
N ASN A 27 42.85 27.14 7.75
CA ASN A 27 43.57 28.38 7.48
C ASN A 27 44.13 28.31 6.06
N THR A 28 43.70 29.20 5.21
CA THR A 28 44.23 29.38 3.84
C THR A 28 44.94 30.72 3.72
N ILE A 29 45.70 30.90 2.63
CA ILE A 29 46.36 32.17 2.32
C ILE A 29 45.37 33.34 2.12
N LEU A 30 44.10 33.04 1.89
CA LEU A 30 43.00 34.01 1.73
C LEU A 30 42.20 34.23 3.03
N GLY A 31 42.58 33.59 4.15
CA GLY A 31 41.89 33.69 5.42
C GLY A 31 41.42 32.39 6.00
N ARG A 32 40.63 32.44 7.08
CA ARG A 32 40.02 31.31 7.70
C ARG A 32 38.77 30.91 6.94
N MET A 33 38.77 29.68 6.43
CA MET A 33 37.56 29.04 5.87
C MET A 33 36.97 28.06 6.86
N GLN A 34 35.69 28.18 7.12
CA GLN A 34 34.90 27.26 7.92
C GLN A 34 34.07 26.38 6.99
N SER A 35 34.29 25.09 7.04
CA SER A 35 33.49 24.10 6.32
C SER A 35 32.76 23.17 7.31
N SER A 36 31.48 22.89 7.05
CA SER A 36 30.69 21.94 7.80
C SER A 36 30.59 20.65 6.99
N SER A 37 30.83 19.52 7.62
CA SER A 37 30.69 18.20 7.02
C SER A 37 29.91 17.27 7.94
N THR A 38 29.26 16.26 7.35
CA THR A 38 28.55 15.23 8.10
C THR A 38 29.50 14.53 9.08
N CYS A 39 29.08 14.35 10.32
CA CYS A 39 29.89 13.68 11.33
C CYS A 39 30.13 12.20 10.95
N PRO A 40 31.37 11.76 10.78
CA PRO A 40 31.68 10.40 10.36
C PRO A 40 31.33 9.35 11.44
N SER A 41 31.31 9.75 12.72
CA SER A 41 31.04 8.85 13.83
C SER A 41 29.57 8.48 13.99
N CYS A 42 28.65 9.37 13.62
CA CYS A 42 27.19 9.12 13.71
C CYS A 42 26.50 9.18 12.36
N GLY A 43 27.23 9.38 11.26
CA GLY A 43 26.63 9.48 9.92
C GLY A 43 25.59 10.59 9.75
N GLY A 44 25.64 11.63 10.58
CA GLY A 44 24.71 12.75 10.54
C GLY A 44 23.53 12.67 11.50
N SER A 45 23.31 11.53 12.18
CA SER A 45 22.17 11.34 13.11
C SER A 45 22.30 12.12 14.43
N GLY A 46 23.51 12.55 14.78
CA GLY A 46 23.78 13.18 16.09
C GLY A 46 23.84 12.22 17.26
N GLN A 47 23.43 10.98 17.09
CA GLN A 47 23.32 9.96 18.13
C GLN A 47 24.11 8.71 17.76
N VAL A 48 24.56 7.97 18.76
CA VAL A 48 25.18 6.66 18.61
C VAL A 48 24.52 5.68 19.55
N ILE A 49 24.46 4.41 19.15
CA ILE A 49 23.87 3.35 19.97
C ILE A 49 24.76 3.10 21.18
N SER A 50 24.20 3.22 22.36
CA SER A 50 24.88 2.97 23.63
C SER A 50 24.74 1.52 24.10
N ASN A 51 23.55 0.96 23.95
CA ASN A 51 23.28 -0.45 24.23
C ASN A 51 22.56 -1.06 23.04
N ARG A 52 23.03 -2.22 22.60
CA ARG A 52 22.50 -2.96 21.47
C ARG A 52 22.22 -4.41 21.88
N PRO A 53 20.96 -4.87 21.82
CA PRO A 53 20.62 -6.26 22.00
C PRO A 53 21.30 -7.14 20.94
N SER A 54 21.67 -8.36 21.31
CA SER A 54 22.40 -9.30 20.43
C SER A 54 21.59 -9.73 19.19
N ASN A 55 20.27 -9.60 19.22
CA ASN A 55 19.35 -9.94 18.13
C ASN A 55 19.10 -8.79 17.15
N SER A 56 19.74 -7.62 17.33
CA SER A 56 19.54 -6.46 16.45
C SER A 56 20.70 -6.28 15.48
N ASP A 57 20.42 -5.62 14.36
CA ASP A 57 21.42 -5.23 13.36
C ASP A 57 22.33 -4.09 13.86
N SER A 58 23.26 -3.63 13.01
CA SER A 58 24.18 -2.54 13.34
C SER A 58 23.47 -1.21 13.66
N ASN A 59 22.23 -1.05 13.26
CA ASN A 59 21.41 0.14 13.44
C ASN A 59 20.44 0.01 14.63
N GLY A 60 20.47 -1.11 15.36
CA GLY A 60 19.57 -1.38 16.47
C GLY A 60 18.16 -1.80 16.05
N LEU A 61 18.00 -2.25 14.80
CA LEU A 61 16.73 -2.74 14.26
C LEU A 61 16.69 -4.26 14.26
N VAL A 62 15.50 -4.82 14.40
CA VAL A 62 15.22 -6.24 14.19
C VAL A 62 14.20 -6.39 13.07
N VAL A 63 14.25 -7.53 12.39
CA VAL A 63 13.22 -7.89 11.42
C VAL A 63 12.14 -8.66 12.17
N GLU A 64 10.93 -8.12 12.18
CA GLU A 64 9.77 -8.70 12.85
C GLU A 64 8.60 -8.78 11.88
N GLU A 65 7.81 -9.84 12.02
CA GLU A 65 6.58 -9.99 11.25
C GLU A 65 5.42 -9.34 12.00
N GLN A 66 4.80 -8.35 11.38
CA GLN A 66 3.67 -7.63 11.95
C GLN A 66 2.43 -7.79 11.09
N THR A 67 1.29 -8.03 11.75
CA THR A 67 -0.01 -8.04 11.08
C THR A 67 -0.62 -6.66 11.11
N VAL A 68 -0.87 -6.09 9.94
CA VAL A 68 -1.49 -4.77 9.78
C VAL A 68 -2.88 -4.93 9.20
N LEU A 69 -3.90 -4.41 9.89
CA LEU A 69 -5.26 -4.35 9.39
C LEU A 69 -5.40 -3.16 8.44
N VAL A 70 -5.68 -3.44 7.17
CA VAL A 70 -5.90 -2.42 6.14
C VAL A 70 -7.37 -2.40 5.74
N LYS A 71 -8.02 -1.25 5.89
CA LYS A 71 -9.40 -1.06 5.43
C LYS A 71 -9.39 -0.69 3.96
N ILE A 72 -9.92 -1.59 3.12
CA ILE A 72 -10.05 -1.37 1.68
C ILE A 72 -11.39 -0.67 1.43
N PRO A 73 -11.42 0.55 0.88
CA PRO A 73 -12.67 1.22 0.53
C PRO A 73 -13.37 0.53 -0.64
N ALA A 74 -14.69 0.64 -0.72
CA ALA A 74 -15.44 0.14 -1.86
C ALA A 74 -15.10 0.92 -3.14
N GLY A 75 -15.11 0.25 -4.29
CA GLY A 75 -14.86 0.90 -5.58
C GLY A 75 -13.37 1.09 -5.91
N VAL A 76 -12.44 0.52 -5.13
CA VAL A 76 -11.01 0.57 -5.49
C VAL A 76 -10.77 -0.05 -6.86
N GLU A 77 -9.79 0.50 -7.57
CA GLU A 77 -9.39 0.04 -8.91
C GLU A 77 -7.99 -0.57 -8.87
N ASP A 78 -7.68 -1.36 -9.90
CA ASP A 78 -6.35 -1.92 -10.07
C ASP A 78 -5.29 -0.82 -10.15
N GLY A 79 -4.14 -1.04 -9.48
CA GLY A 79 -3.07 -0.07 -9.39
C GLY A 79 -3.26 1.04 -8.36
N MET A 80 -4.40 1.13 -7.67
CA MET A 80 -4.57 2.08 -6.57
C MET A 80 -3.63 1.79 -5.40
N GLN A 81 -3.14 2.85 -4.77
CA GLN A 81 -2.25 2.79 -3.63
C GLN A 81 -2.96 3.28 -2.37
N LEU A 82 -2.95 2.45 -1.34
CA LEU A 82 -3.44 2.81 -0.01
C LEU A 82 -2.25 3.09 0.91
N LYS A 83 -2.24 4.24 1.53
CA LYS A 83 -1.21 4.65 2.49
C LYS A 83 -1.67 4.37 3.91
N VAL A 84 -0.88 3.60 4.67
CA VAL A 84 -1.10 3.37 6.10
C VAL A 84 0.03 4.04 6.87
N SER A 85 -0.28 5.17 7.49
CA SER A 85 0.70 6.00 8.17
C SER A 85 1.31 5.31 9.39
N GLY A 86 2.63 5.43 9.55
CA GLY A 86 3.39 4.92 10.68
C GLY A 86 3.43 3.38 10.78
N LYS A 87 3.14 2.66 9.69
CA LYS A 87 3.18 1.19 9.63
C LYS A 87 4.27 0.66 8.69
N GLY A 88 5.18 1.52 8.27
CA GLY A 88 6.39 1.12 7.57
C GLY A 88 7.54 0.83 8.55
N ASN A 89 8.75 0.72 8.01
CA ASN A 89 9.94 0.47 8.81
C ASN A 89 10.22 1.61 9.80
N ASP A 90 10.71 1.25 10.97
CA ASP A 90 11.21 2.22 11.93
C ASP A 90 12.48 2.91 11.41
N SER A 91 12.63 4.17 11.76
CA SER A 91 13.87 4.90 11.49
C SER A 91 14.96 4.54 12.51
N VAL A 92 16.19 4.74 12.09
CA VAL A 92 17.34 4.66 13.00
C VAL A 92 17.31 5.86 13.96
N GLY A 93 17.55 5.63 15.23
CA GLY A 93 17.51 6.68 16.27
C GLY A 93 16.08 7.00 16.73
N ASP A 94 15.85 8.25 17.11
CA ASP A 94 14.55 8.73 17.61
C ASP A 94 13.62 9.26 16.49
N GLY A 95 13.84 8.82 15.26
CA GLY A 95 13.00 9.21 14.14
C GLY A 95 11.62 8.54 14.14
N VAL A 96 10.74 9.06 13.32
CA VAL A 96 9.37 8.56 13.14
C VAL A 96 9.40 7.37 12.17
N SER A 97 8.57 6.36 12.44
CA SER A 97 8.37 5.23 11.54
C SER A 97 7.82 5.69 10.19
N GLY A 98 8.24 5.02 9.13
CA GLY A 98 7.74 5.29 7.78
C GLY A 98 6.29 4.85 7.58
N ASP A 99 5.79 5.08 6.39
CA ASP A 99 4.44 4.68 5.98
C ASP A 99 4.50 3.36 5.21
N LEU A 100 3.46 2.55 5.36
CA LEU A 100 3.24 1.36 4.55
C LEU A 100 2.39 1.74 3.34
N ILE A 101 2.88 1.45 2.16
CA ILE A 101 2.13 1.62 0.91
C ILE A 101 1.66 0.25 0.44
N VAL A 102 0.34 0.10 0.32
CA VAL A 102 -0.32 -1.12 -0.15
C VAL A 102 -0.80 -0.88 -1.58
N LEU A 103 -0.24 -1.61 -2.53
CA LEU A 103 -0.68 -1.59 -3.92
C LEU A 103 -1.82 -2.59 -4.10
N ILE A 104 -2.95 -2.11 -4.59
CA ILE A 104 -4.11 -2.94 -4.91
C ILE A 104 -3.90 -3.58 -6.28
N GLN A 105 -4.11 -4.88 -6.36
CA GLN A 105 -4.18 -5.62 -7.61
C GLN A 105 -5.50 -6.36 -7.68
N GLU A 106 -6.22 -6.15 -8.77
CA GLU A 106 -7.50 -6.81 -9.01
C GLU A 106 -7.25 -8.20 -9.59
N LYS A 107 -7.84 -9.22 -8.97
CA LYS A 107 -7.78 -10.59 -9.48
C LYS A 107 -8.91 -10.80 -10.47
N GLU A 108 -8.59 -11.30 -11.65
CA GLU A 108 -9.57 -11.64 -12.68
C GLU A 108 -10.63 -12.61 -12.14
N HIS A 109 -11.89 -12.31 -12.42
CA HIS A 109 -13.01 -13.20 -12.13
C HIS A 109 -13.32 -14.06 -13.36
N PRO A 110 -13.65 -15.35 -13.21
CA PRO A 110 -13.84 -16.26 -14.34
C PRO A 110 -15.01 -15.86 -15.27
N THR A 111 -16.01 -15.19 -14.76
CA THR A 111 -17.25 -14.89 -15.50
C THR A 111 -17.58 -13.40 -15.57
N LEU A 112 -17.12 -12.60 -14.61
CA LEU A 112 -17.41 -11.16 -14.53
C LEU A 112 -16.18 -10.37 -14.99
N LYS A 113 -16.37 -9.47 -15.94
CA LYS A 113 -15.33 -8.53 -16.40
C LYS A 113 -15.70 -7.13 -15.91
N ARG A 114 -14.76 -6.47 -15.26
CA ARG A 114 -14.92 -5.12 -14.80
C ARG A 114 -14.45 -4.13 -15.88
N GLU A 115 -15.26 -3.13 -16.15
CA GLU A 115 -14.91 -1.99 -16.99
C GLU A 115 -15.33 -0.70 -16.26
N GLY A 116 -14.35 -0.09 -15.59
CA GLY A 116 -14.60 1.03 -14.68
C GLY A 116 -15.60 0.66 -13.59
N ASN A 117 -16.78 1.29 -13.60
CA ASN A 117 -17.85 1.05 -12.62
C ASN A 117 -18.89 0.02 -13.08
N ASN A 118 -18.75 -0.49 -14.28
CA ASN A 118 -19.66 -1.50 -14.84
C ASN A 118 -19.07 -2.90 -14.70
N LEU A 119 -19.96 -3.87 -14.58
CA LEU A 119 -19.61 -5.29 -14.65
C LEU A 119 -20.28 -5.89 -15.88
N HIS A 120 -19.51 -6.55 -16.71
CA HIS A 120 -19.94 -7.27 -17.90
C HIS A 120 -19.96 -8.75 -17.62
N PHE A 121 -21.02 -9.39 -18.07
CA PHE A 121 -21.23 -10.83 -17.97
C PHE A 121 -21.75 -11.35 -19.30
N ASP A 122 -21.05 -12.33 -19.89
CA ASP A 122 -21.47 -12.97 -21.14
C ASP A 122 -22.39 -14.14 -20.84
N LEU A 123 -23.69 -13.96 -21.14
CA LEU A 123 -24.70 -15.00 -20.93
C LEU A 123 -24.88 -15.86 -22.17
N TYR A 124 -24.54 -17.11 -22.08
CA TYR A 124 -24.77 -18.10 -23.14
C TYR A 124 -26.08 -18.85 -22.90
N ILE A 125 -26.94 -18.88 -23.93
CA ILE A 125 -28.22 -19.59 -23.93
C ILE A 125 -28.33 -20.48 -25.17
N SER A 126 -29.19 -21.49 -25.10
CA SER A 126 -29.48 -22.33 -26.25
C SER A 126 -30.41 -21.61 -27.26
N ILE A 127 -30.43 -22.06 -28.51
CA ILE A 127 -31.31 -21.50 -29.54
C ILE A 127 -32.78 -21.72 -29.12
N SER A 128 -33.13 -22.86 -28.56
CA SER A 128 -34.46 -23.14 -28.06
C SER A 128 -34.93 -22.15 -26.99
N ASP A 129 -34.01 -21.83 -26.04
CA ASP A 129 -34.28 -20.86 -24.98
C ASP A 129 -34.42 -19.44 -25.52
N ALA A 130 -33.65 -19.10 -26.56
CA ALA A 130 -33.73 -17.79 -27.22
C ALA A 130 -35.08 -17.60 -27.97
N VAL A 131 -35.59 -18.67 -28.59
CA VAL A 131 -36.85 -18.62 -29.33
C VAL A 131 -38.07 -18.62 -28.41
N LEU A 132 -38.06 -19.50 -27.39
CA LEU A 132 -39.20 -19.67 -26.49
C LEU A 132 -39.23 -18.67 -25.33
N GLY A 133 -38.09 -18.05 -25.04
CA GLY A 133 -37.89 -17.26 -23.84
C GLY A 133 -37.63 -18.13 -22.59
N ILE A 134 -36.81 -17.64 -21.68
CA ILE A 134 -36.45 -18.35 -20.48
C ILE A 134 -36.22 -17.37 -19.33
N SER A 135 -36.40 -17.84 -18.10
CA SER A 135 -35.93 -17.17 -16.89
C SER A 135 -34.67 -17.86 -16.40
N LYS A 136 -33.55 -17.12 -16.33
CA LYS A 136 -32.25 -17.65 -15.92
C LYS A 136 -31.73 -16.89 -14.71
N GLU A 137 -31.10 -17.58 -13.80
CA GLU A 137 -30.38 -16.98 -12.68
C GLU A 137 -28.93 -16.74 -13.09
N ILE A 138 -28.45 -15.54 -12.81
CA ILE A 138 -27.06 -15.15 -12.99
C ILE A 138 -26.47 -14.75 -11.66
N GLU A 139 -25.23 -15.11 -11.44
CA GLU A 139 -24.47 -14.71 -10.28
C GLU A 139 -23.97 -13.27 -10.44
N THR A 140 -24.18 -12.45 -9.42
CA THR A 140 -23.67 -11.08 -9.35
C THR A 140 -22.90 -10.90 -8.03
N VAL A 141 -22.13 -9.83 -7.91
CA VAL A 141 -21.37 -9.51 -6.69
C VAL A 141 -22.27 -9.41 -5.44
N THR A 142 -23.53 -9.05 -5.61
CA THR A 142 -24.51 -8.91 -4.52
C THR A 142 -25.43 -10.13 -4.34
N GLY A 143 -25.13 -11.24 -4.99
CA GLY A 143 -25.94 -12.46 -4.97
C GLY A 143 -26.61 -12.76 -6.32
N ASN A 144 -27.41 -13.82 -6.35
CA ASN A 144 -28.06 -14.26 -7.59
C ASN A 144 -29.23 -13.37 -7.97
N VAL A 145 -29.33 -13.07 -9.26
CA VAL A 145 -30.42 -12.29 -9.85
C VAL A 145 -31.09 -13.12 -10.94
N ARG A 146 -32.42 -13.23 -10.89
CA ARG A 146 -33.20 -13.87 -11.94
C ARG A 146 -33.56 -12.84 -13.00
N ILE A 147 -33.14 -13.11 -14.24
CA ILE A 147 -33.50 -12.32 -15.41
C ILE A 147 -34.50 -13.12 -16.28
N LYS A 148 -35.46 -12.41 -16.84
CA LYS A 148 -36.41 -12.97 -17.80
C LYS A 148 -35.99 -12.52 -19.20
N LEU A 149 -35.77 -13.50 -20.09
CA LEU A 149 -35.48 -13.27 -21.49
C LEU A 149 -36.77 -13.44 -22.26
N GLU A 150 -37.09 -12.46 -23.10
CA GLU A 150 -38.28 -12.49 -23.95
C GLU A 150 -38.06 -13.43 -25.15
N PRO A 151 -39.13 -14.08 -25.63
CA PRO A 151 -39.05 -14.90 -26.85
C PRO A 151 -38.53 -14.09 -28.04
N GLY A 152 -37.67 -14.72 -28.85
CA GLY A 152 -37.11 -14.10 -30.05
C GLY A 152 -35.92 -13.16 -29.78
N ILE A 153 -35.29 -13.25 -28.62
CA ILE A 153 -34.09 -12.46 -28.31
C ILE A 153 -32.95 -12.79 -29.27
N GLN A 154 -32.31 -11.75 -29.82
CA GLN A 154 -31.20 -11.91 -30.74
C GLN A 154 -29.85 -11.97 -30.04
N SER A 155 -28.89 -12.65 -30.66
CA SER A 155 -27.51 -12.68 -30.20
C SER A 155 -26.90 -11.28 -30.16
N GLY A 156 -26.05 -11.00 -29.17
CA GLY A 156 -25.43 -9.69 -28.99
C GLY A 156 -26.32 -8.62 -28.33
N LYS A 157 -27.56 -8.97 -27.92
CA LYS A 157 -28.43 -8.02 -27.20
C LYS A 157 -27.89 -7.77 -25.80
N ILE A 158 -27.69 -6.49 -25.47
CA ILE A 158 -27.20 -6.07 -24.15
C ILE A 158 -28.39 -5.81 -23.22
N LEU A 159 -28.37 -6.46 -22.07
CA LEU A 159 -29.34 -6.25 -20.99
C LEU A 159 -28.66 -5.53 -19.84
N ARG A 160 -29.24 -4.44 -19.35
CA ARG A 160 -28.68 -3.65 -18.25
C ARG A 160 -29.43 -3.89 -16.95
N LEU A 161 -28.69 -4.38 -15.95
CA LEU A 161 -29.18 -4.52 -14.58
C LEU A 161 -28.70 -3.31 -13.76
N ARG A 162 -29.65 -2.46 -13.36
CA ARG A 162 -29.32 -1.27 -12.56
C ARG A 162 -28.98 -1.66 -11.12
N GLY A 163 -27.98 -0.98 -10.51
CA GLY A 163 -27.60 -1.19 -9.12
C GLY A 163 -26.87 -2.52 -8.85
N LYS A 164 -26.33 -3.17 -9.89
CA LYS A 164 -25.57 -4.42 -9.79
C LYS A 164 -24.11 -4.29 -10.28
N GLY A 165 -23.64 -3.06 -10.50
CA GLY A 165 -22.25 -2.74 -10.81
C GLY A 165 -21.39 -2.55 -9.56
N CYS A 166 -20.19 -1.99 -9.73
CA CYS A 166 -19.32 -1.63 -8.64
C CYS A 166 -19.95 -0.55 -7.76
N LEU A 167 -19.79 -0.69 -6.44
CA LEU A 167 -20.23 0.31 -5.48
C LEU A 167 -19.28 1.50 -5.54
N LEU A 168 -19.79 2.67 -5.94
CA LEU A 168 -19.10 3.93 -5.78
C LEU A 168 -19.34 4.43 -4.34
N TYR A 169 -18.28 4.75 -3.63
CA TYR A 169 -18.40 5.52 -2.41
C TYR A 169 -18.57 6.99 -2.82
N THR A 170 -19.80 7.46 -2.85
CA THR A 170 -20.07 8.90 -2.85
C THR A 170 -19.96 9.36 -1.41
N SER A 171 -18.86 10.09 -1.12
CA SER A 171 -18.70 10.85 0.12
C SER A 171 -19.73 11.96 0.22
#